data_f083a87f227ccb3870c6f2e7cc2a7c12
#
_entry.id   f083a87f227ccb3870c6f2e7cc2a7c12
#
_cell.length_a   1.000
_cell.length_b   1.000
_cell.length_c   1.000
_cell.angle_alpha   90.00
_cell.angle_beta   90.00
_cell.angle_gamma   90.00
#
_symmetry.space_group_name_H-M   'P 1'
#
loop_
_entity.id
_entity.type
_entity.pdbx_description
1 polymer ?
#
loop_
_entity_poly.entity_id
_entity_poly.type
_entity_poly.pdbx_seq_one_letter_code
_entity_poly.pdbx_strand_id
1 'polypeptide(L)'
;MGEVNIMSNKKVFTQLFALMFAGFLWIQGTAQILPPGATDSGLGGSNAITGMVLASTGQRLERRVGIRLQTMTKGDRVTTTDEYGNFAFRGLVSGDYTLVIDKEKDFEPFTQTVSILQVRGFPPQTYNVSIRLTSKVTTQPKPSVVDAALAALPERGRTLFTKSRDLAGAGNYVEATEQLILLTTEFPTFMFGFNELGVQHFRLNQLEKADAAFQAAIKLDPQAFAPQMNRGMTLVEMKRYADAEPVLRSAQKLDEQSGVAHYFLGQALANLGKFDEAEKELTAAISLGGPEMKEAHRILAIIYSSKGNKKRAASELETYLQLAPQTKDAEDLRKVIQQLKGESAPASQSNTKQP
;
A
#
# COMPACT_ATOMS: atom_id res chain seq x y z
N MET A 1 18.99 4.22 -33.16
CA MET A 1 18.43 4.74 -31.89
C MET A 1 17.42 3.73 -31.43
N GLY A 2 17.78 2.88 -30.45
CA GLY A 2 16.88 1.84 -29.95
C GLY A 2 15.79 2.47 -29.10
N GLU A 3 14.52 2.22 -29.44
CA GLU A 3 13.39 2.56 -28.59
C GLU A 3 13.61 1.94 -27.21
N VAL A 4 13.52 2.78 -26.17
CA VAL A 4 13.51 2.31 -24.79
C VAL A 4 12.14 1.64 -24.59
N ASN A 5 12.07 0.34 -24.89
CA ASN A 5 10.87 -0.46 -24.68
C ASN A 5 10.71 -0.71 -23.16
N ILE A 6 10.18 0.28 -22.47
CA ILE A 6 9.78 0.15 -21.06
C ILE A 6 8.52 -0.70 -21.08
N MET A 7 8.70 -2.02 -20.89
CA MET A 7 7.60 -3.00 -20.90
C MET A 7 6.47 -2.54 -20.01
N SER A 8 5.30 -2.38 -20.62
CA SER A 8 4.02 -2.16 -19.98
C SER A 8 3.75 -3.24 -18.91
N ASN A 9 3.66 -2.81 -17.67
CA ASN A 9 3.47 -3.73 -16.56
C ASN A 9 2.00 -3.74 -16.11
N LYS A 10 1.13 -4.39 -16.91
CA LYS A 10 -0.29 -4.60 -16.59
C LYS A 10 -0.54 -5.16 -15.16
N LYS A 11 0.47 -5.82 -14.57
CA LYS A 11 0.38 -6.37 -13.21
C LYS A 11 0.50 -5.32 -12.11
N VAL A 12 1.16 -4.18 -12.36
CA VAL A 12 1.30 -3.10 -11.36
C VAL A 12 -0.05 -2.46 -11.07
N PHE A 13 -0.91 -2.32 -12.07
CA PHE A 13 -2.24 -1.73 -11.89
C PHE A 13 -3.19 -2.60 -11.05
N THR A 14 -3.13 -3.91 -11.22
CA THR A 14 -3.96 -4.85 -10.44
C THR A 14 -3.51 -4.94 -8.99
N GLN A 15 -2.22 -4.76 -8.70
CA GLN A 15 -1.69 -4.79 -7.33
C GLN A 15 -1.86 -3.46 -6.58
N LEU A 16 -1.70 -2.32 -7.24
CA LEU A 16 -1.90 -1.01 -6.59
C LEU A 16 -3.35 -0.73 -6.18
N PHE A 17 -4.32 -1.31 -6.88
CA PHE A 17 -5.74 -1.20 -6.50
C PHE A 17 -6.18 -2.23 -5.45
N ALA A 18 -5.47 -3.36 -5.35
CA ALA A 18 -5.75 -4.42 -4.36
C ALA A 18 -5.03 -4.20 -3.02
N LEU A 19 -3.95 -3.41 -2.97
CA LEU A 19 -3.12 -3.20 -1.77
C LEU A 19 -3.63 -2.14 -0.80
N MET A 20 -4.77 -1.51 -1.05
CA MET A 20 -5.46 -0.78 0.04
C MET A 20 -6.09 -1.70 1.09
N PHE A 21 -6.09 -3.02 0.89
CA PHE A 21 -6.75 -3.97 1.79
C PHE A 21 -6.05 -5.32 1.93
N ALA A 22 -4.78 -5.43 2.25
CA ALA A 22 -4.28 -6.67 2.87
C ALA A 22 -2.83 -6.56 3.37
N GLY A 23 -2.67 -6.70 4.67
CA GLY A 23 -1.77 -7.69 5.26
C GLY A 23 -0.30 -7.35 5.42
N PHE A 24 0.04 -6.81 6.57
CA PHE A 24 1.38 -6.91 7.16
C PHE A 24 1.67 -8.35 7.58
N LEU A 25 2.71 -8.95 7.02
CA LEU A 25 3.34 -10.17 7.54
C LEU A 25 4.79 -9.87 7.96
N TRP A 26 5.02 -9.90 9.26
CA TRP A 26 6.18 -10.29 10.07
C TRP A 26 7.61 -10.18 9.50
N ILE A 27 8.39 -9.30 10.14
CA ILE A 27 9.84 -9.52 10.35
C ILE A 27 10.08 -9.54 11.86
N GLN A 28 10.58 -10.66 12.37
CA GLN A 28 11.12 -10.78 13.71
C GLN A 28 12.50 -10.10 13.75
N GLY A 29 12.63 -9.12 14.63
CA GLY A 29 13.90 -8.51 14.98
C GLY A 29 13.87 -8.10 16.45
N THR A 30 14.57 -8.82 17.28
CA THR A 30 14.65 -8.70 18.74
C THR A 30 15.31 -7.41 19.18
N ALA A 31 14.57 -6.57 19.91
CA ALA A 31 15.11 -5.77 21.00
C ALA A 31 14.01 -5.58 22.03
N GLN A 32 14.08 -6.31 23.13
CA GLN A 32 13.19 -6.11 24.27
C GLN A 32 13.55 -4.78 24.95
N ILE A 33 12.87 -3.69 24.57
CA ILE A 33 12.76 -2.49 25.38
C ILE A 33 11.56 -2.73 26.29
N LEU A 34 11.82 -2.92 27.57
CA LEU A 34 10.79 -3.09 28.60
C LEU A 34 9.96 -1.80 28.72
N PRO A 35 8.64 -1.82 28.55
CA PRO A 35 7.83 -0.62 28.73
C PRO A 35 7.82 -0.21 30.21
N PRO A 36 7.95 1.12 30.51
CA PRO A 36 7.71 1.63 31.85
C PRO A 36 6.21 1.49 32.18
N GLY A 37 5.90 0.83 33.29
CA GLY A 37 4.53 0.67 33.78
C GLY A 37 4.06 -0.78 33.92
N ALA A 38 4.95 -1.76 33.95
CA ALA A 38 4.57 -3.14 34.23
C ALA A 38 4.13 -3.30 35.69
N THR A 39 2.86 -3.60 35.90
CA THR A 39 2.33 -3.92 37.24
C THR A 39 2.67 -5.37 37.57
N ASP A 40 3.32 -5.59 38.72
CA ASP A 40 3.41 -6.93 39.30
C ASP A 40 2.00 -7.41 39.67
N SER A 41 1.60 -8.57 39.17
CA SER A 41 0.26 -9.10 39.43
C SER A 41 0.04 -9.50 40.91
N GLY A 42 1.11 -9.60 41.70
CA GLY A 42 1.07 -10.08 43.10
C GLY A 42 0.63 -11.54 43.23
N LEU A 43 0.63 -12.30 42.10
CA LEU A 43 0.19 -13.69 42.07
C LEU A 43 1.33 -14.68 42.44
N GLY A 44 2.56 -14.17 42.52
CA GLY A 44 3.72 -14.97 42.95
C GLY A 44 4.26 -15.92 41.86
N GLY A 45 3.87 -15.75 40.64
CA GLY A 45 4.38 -16.50 39.47
C GLY A 45 5.52 -15.78 38.76
N SER A 46 6.04 -16.40 37.71
CA SER A 46 7.16 -15.90 36.94
C SER A 46 6.78 -15.57 35.47
N ASN A 47 5.60 -15.95 35.02
CA ASN A 47 5.15 -15.69 33.64
C ASN A 47 4.61 -14.26 33.45
N ALA A 48 4.49 -13.85 32.21
CA ALA A 48 3.94 -12.54 31.85
C ALA A 48 2.99 -12.61 30.65
N ILE A 49 1.98 -11.72 30.64
CA ILE A 49 1.19 -11.37 29.45
C ILE A 49 1.59 -9.96 29.06
N THR A 50 2.08 -9.78 27.86
CA THR A 50 2.40 -8.48 27.28
C THR A 50 1.59 -8.29 26.00
N GLY A 51 1.37 -7.05 25.60
CA GLY A 51 0.64 -6.85 24.38
C GLY A 51 0.53 -5.38 23.98
N MET A 52 -0.19 -5.18 22.88
CA MET A 52 -0.47 -3.86 22.33
C MET A 52 -1.96 -3.73 22.03
N VAL A 53 -2.51 -2.55 22.33
CA VAL A 53 -3.89 -2.17 22.02
C VAL A 53 -3.85 -1.20 20.85
N LEU A 54 -4.61 -1.52 19.80
CA LEU A 54 -4.72 -0.76 18.57
C LEU A 54 -6.20 -0.48 18.26
N ALA A 55 -6.47 0.54 17.45
CA ALA A 55 -7.77 0.71 16.82
C ALA A 55 -8.03 -0.43 15.81
N SER A 56 -9.28 -0.62 15.41
CA SER A 56 -9.68 -1.60 14.38
C SER A 56 -8.94 -1.39 13.04
N THR A 57 -8.57 -0.14 12.73
CA THR A 57 -7.75 0.24 11.56
C THR A 57 -6.29 -0.21 11.65
N GLY A 58 -5.83 -0.70 12.81
CA GLY A 58 -4.43 -1.01 13.08
C GLY A 58 -3.60 0.21 13.52
N GLN A 59 -4.18 1.38 13.59
CA GLN A 59 -3.51 2.59 14.08
C GLN A 59 -3.40 2.58 15.61
N ARG A 60 -2.41 3.30 16.14
CA ARG A 60 -2.26 3.50 17.58
C ARG A 60 -3.40 4.36 18.13
N LEU A 61 -3.76 4.10 19.37
CA LEU A 61 -4.73 4.93 20.08
C LEU A 61 -4.01 6.18 20.62
N GLU A 62 -4.62 7.34 20.47
CA GLU A 62 -4.09 8.62 20.97
C GLU A 62 -4.20 8.78 22.49
N ARG A 63 -4.75 7.79 23.17
CA ARG A 63 -4.98 7.80 24.61
C ARG A 63 -4.65 6.47 25.26
N ARG A 64 -4.40 6.51 26.55
CA ARG A 64 -4.20 5.32 27.37
C ARG A 64 -5.52 4.59 27.60
N VAL A 65 -5.51 3.27 27.54
CA VAL A 65 -6.66 2.38 27.71
C VAL A 65 -6.47 1.54 28.96
N GLY A 66 -7.50 1.46 29.78
CA GLY A 66 -7.53 0.58 30.98
C GLY A 66 -7.80 -0.86 30.60
N ILE A 67 -6.94 -1.78 31.02
CA ILE A 67 -7.06 -3.22 30.77
C ILE A 67 -7.20 -3.92 32.11
N ARG A 68 -8.23 -4.75 32.25
CA ARG A 68 -8.46 -5.57 33.43
C ARG A 68 -8.14 -7.02 33.12
N LEU A 69 -7.31 -7.61 33.96
CA LEU A 69 -7.01 -9.04 33.96
C LEU A 69 -7.90 -9.71 35.02
N GLN A 70 -8.84 -10.50 34.56
CA GLN A 70 -9.70 -11.30 35.43
C GLN A 70 -9.05 -12.64 35.72
N THR A 71 -9.10 -13.05 36.97
CA THR A 71 -8.58 -14.36 37.43
C THR A 71 -9.67 -15.11 38.18
N MET A 72 -9.73 -16.42 38.02
CA MET A 72 -10.75 -17.22 38.69
C MET A 72 -10.59 -17.29 40.24
N THR A 73 -9.39 -17.00 40.76
CA THR A 73 -9.08 -17.32 42.16
C THR A 73 -8.59 -16.15 43.02
N LYS A 74 -8.09 -15.07 42.44
CA LYS A 74 -7.37 -14.02 43.20
C LYS A 74 -7.82 -12.56 42.91
N GLY A 75 -9.00 -12.38 42.32
CA GLY A 75 -9.56 -11.06 41.97
C GLY A 75 -8.89 -10.41 40.78
N ASP A 76 -9.52 -9.33 40.33
CA ASP A 76 -9.13 -8.61 39.12
C ASP A 76 -7.88 -7.74 39.34
N ARG A 77 -7.05 -7.64 38.32
CA ARG A 77 -5.92 -6.71 38.25
C ARG A 77 -6.13 -5.72 37.11
N VAL A 78 -5.71 -4.47 37.28
CA VAL A 78 -5.89 -3.43 36.29
C VAL A 78 -4.54 -2.83 35.95
N THR A 79 -4.28 -2.63 34.67
CA THR A 79 -3.16 -1.84 34.15
C THR A 79 -3.70 -0.85 33.12
N THR A 80 -2.86 0.09 32.71
CA THR A 80 -3.16 1.01 31.59
C THR A 80 -2.08 0.88 30.54
N THR A 81 -2.44 1.09 29.28
CA THR A 81 -1.45 1.15 28.20
C THR A 81 -0.51 2.35 28.39
N ASP A 82 0.70 2.24 27.85
CA ASP A 82 1.57 3.39 27.67
C ASP A 82 1.08 4.26 26.49
N GLU A 83 1.83 5.30 26.14
CA GLU A 83 1.55 6.20 25.01
C GLU A 83 1.65 5.53 23.63
N TYR A 84 2.28 4.34 23.58
CA TYR A 84 2.40 3.52 22.37
C TYR A 84 1.35 2.43 22.28
N GLY A 85 0.47 2.32 23.27
CA GLY A 85 -0.56 1.30 23.36
C GLY A 85 -0.10 -0.02 23.98
N ASN A 86 1.14 -0.12 24.49
CA ASN A 86 1.65 -1.35 25.09
C ASN A 86 1.16 -1.52 26.53
N PHE A 87 1.00 -2.77 26.95
CA PHE A 87 0.67 -3.15 28.32
C PHE A 87 1.41 -4.41 28.76
N ALA A 88 1.52 -4.62 30.07
CA ALA A 88 2.10 -5.83 30.63
C ALA A 88 1.49 -6.20 31.98
N PHE A 89 1.22 -7.50 32.17
CA PHE A 89 0.95 -8.13 33.46
C PHE A 89 2.08 -9.13 33.72
N ARG A 90 2.73 -9.03 34.88
CA ARG A 90 3.86 -9.87 35.28
C ARG A 90 3.53 -10.65 36.54
N GLY A 91 4.38 -11.61 36.88
CA GLY A 91 4.23 -12.40 38.10
C GLY A 91 3.04 -13.37 38.02
N LEU A 92 2.69 -13.86 36.82
CA LEU A 92 1.54 -14.72 36.60
C LEU A 92 1.92 -16.18 36.87
N VAL A 93 1.04 -16.92 37.55
CA VAL A 93 1.13 -18.40 37.70
C VAL A 93 0.45 -19.07 36.50
N SER A 94 0.58 -20.37 36.35
CA SER A 94 -0.21 -21.14 35.36
C SER A 94 -1.70 -21.05 35.68
N GLY A 95 -2.52 -20.94 34.62
CA GLY A 95 -3.97 -20.82 34.69
C GLY A 95 -4.55 -20.02 33.56
N ASP A 96 -5.86 -19.88 33.56
CA ASP A 96 -6.60 -19.09 32.56
C ASP A 96 -6.82 -17.67 33.05
N TYR A 97 -6.51 -16.74 32.19
CA TYR A 97 -6.64 -15.31 32.44
C TYR A 97 -7.51 -14.68 31.37
N THR A 98 -8.44 -13.82 31.76
CA THR A 98 -9.28 -13.10 30.82
C THR A 98 -8.91 -11.60 30.81
N LEU A 99 -8.43 -11.12 29.68
CA LEU A 99 -8.22 -9.70 29.42
C LEU A 99 -9.56 -9.05 29.07
N VAL A 100 -9.91 -7.99 29.77
CA VAL A 100 -11.19 -7.28 29.58
C VAL A 100 -10.95 -5.77 29.45
N ILE A 101 -11.54 -5.18 28.43
CA ILE A 101 -11.63 -3.72 28.25
C ILE A 101 -13.11 -3.41 28.11
N ASP A 102 -13.76 -2.95 29.17
CA ASP A 102 -15.21 -2.73 29.24
C ASP A 102 -15.62 -1.33 29.69
N LYS A 103 -14.67 -0.53 30.19
CA LYS A 103 -14.94 0.82 30.71
C LYS A 103 -14.66 1.94 29.72
N GLU A 104 -14.27 1.62 28.51
CA GLU A 104 -14.00 2.60 27.49
C GLU A 104 -15.28 3.07 26.82
N LYS A 105 -15.52 4.40 26.86
CA LYS A 105 -16.77 4.99 26.35
C LYS A 105 -16.92 4.86 24.84
N ASP A 106 -15.79 4.92 24.13
CA ASP A 106 -15.75 5.04 22.67
C ASP A 106 -15.50 3.71 21.96
N PHE A 107 -15.25 2.63 22.72
CA PHE A 107 -14.96 1.31 22.15
C PHE A 107 -15.95 0.26 22.64
N GLU A 108 -16.25 -0.70 21.77
CA GLU A 108 -17.00 -1.90 22.15
C GLU A 108 -16.23 -2.67 23.24
N PRO A 109 -16.93 -3.32 24.19
CA PRO A 109 -16.29 -4.18 25.16
C PRO A 109 -15.47 -5.27 24.45
N PHE A 110 -14.25 -5.46 24.91
CA PHE A 110 -13.36 -6.51 24.41
C PHE A 110 -13.05 -7.50 25.51
N THR A 111 -13.04 -8.78 25.14
CA THR A 111 -12.69 -9.89 26.05
C THR A 111 -11.88 -10.92 25.32
N GLN A 112 -10.75 -11.34 25.90
CA GLN A 112 -9.89 -12.40 25.35
C GLN A 112 -9.29 -13.24 26.47
N THR A 113 -9.42 -14.56 26.36
CA THR A 113 -8.81 -15.50 27.31
C THR A 113 -7.40 -15.89 26.84
N VAL A 114 -6.46 -15.94 27.79
CA VAL A 114 -5.07 -16.38 27.61
C VAL A 114 -4.78 -17.49 28.62
N SER A 115 -4.46 -18.69 28.14
CA SER A 115 -4.10 -19.82 28.97
C SER A 115 -2.59 -19.88 29.15
N ILE A 116 -2.11 -19.78 30.39
CA ILE A 116 -0.71 -19.94 30.74
C ILE A 116 -0.48 -21.39 31.19
N LEU A 117 0.22 -22.15 30.38
CA LEU A 117 0.58 -23.53 30.68
C LEU A 117 1.93 -23.58 31.41
N GLN A 118 2.00 -24.27 32.53
CA GLN A 118 3.27 -24.52 33.20
C GLN A 118 3.83 -25.88 32.75
N VAL A 119 4.94 -25.81 32.01
CA VAL A 119 5.70 -27.02 31.67
C VAL A 119 6.88 -27.11 32.63
N ARG A 120 6.95 -28.19 33.45
CA ARG A 120 8.07 -28.41 34.39
C ARG A 120 9.39 -28.42 33.64
N GLY A 121 10.35 -27.60 34.10
CA GLY A 121 11.70 -27.50 33.50
C GLY A 121 11.87 -26.44 32.39
N PHE A 122 10.84 -25.71 32.04
CA PHE A 122 10.95 -24.58 31.12
C PHE A 122 11.09 -23.24 31.85
N PRO A 123 11.83 -22.27 31.26
CA PRO A 123 11.95 -20.92 31.82
C PRO A 123 10.59 -20.19 31.81
N PRO A 124 10.46 -19.10 32.58
CA PRO A 124 9.28 -18.25 32.57
C PRO A 124 8.90 -17.82 31.15
N GLN A 125 7.61 -17.88 30.82
CA GLN A 125 7.11 -17.56 29.47
C GLN A 125 6.42 -16.21 29.42
N THR A 126 6.59 -15.51 28.31
CA THR A 126 5.86 -14.27 28.00
C THR A 126 4.89 -14.53 26.84
N TYR A 127 3.62 -14.26 27.09
CA TYR A 127 2.54 -14.41 26.12
C TYR A 127 2.25 -13.04 25.49
N ASN A 128 2.42 -12.92 24.18
CA ASN A 128 2.17 -11.66 23.45
C ASN A 128 0.76 -11.64 22.89
N VAL A 129 0.01 -10.56 23.18
CA VAL A 129 -1.38 -10.40 22.77
C VAL A 129 -1.52 -9.09 21.98
N SER A 130 -2.19 -9.15 20.85
CA SER A 130 -2.56 -7.97 20.07
C SER A 130 -4.07 -7.76 20.17
N ILE A 131 -4.48 -6.65 20.77
CA ILE A 131 -5.89 -6.30 20.96
C ILE A 131 -6.27 -5.22 19.94
N ARG A 132 -7.33 -5.46 19.18
CA ARG A 132 -7.93 -4.46 18.29
C ARG A 132 -9.29 -4.05 18.81
N LEU A 133 -9.44 -2.76 19.14
CA LEU A 133 -10.68 -2.22 19.66
C LEU A 133 -11.57 -1.71 18.52
N THR A 134 -12.81 -2.14 18.52
CA THR A 134 -13.86 -1.61 17.64
C THR A 134 -14.47 -0.37 18.27
N SER A 135 -14.53 0.73 17.56
CA SER A 135 -15.15 1.96 18.05
C SER A 135 -16.67 1.79 18.21
N LYS A 136 -17.22 2.19 19.37
CA LYS A 136 -18.68 2.30 19.58
C LYS A 136 -19.28 3.49 18.82
N VAL A 137 -18.48 4.52 18.63
CA VAL A 137 -18.92 5.67 17.86
C VAL A 137 -18.93 5.21 16.41
N THR A 138 -20.10 4.92 15.90
CA THR A 138 -20.42 5.19 14.53
C THR A 138 -20.34 6.72 14.32
N THR A 139 -19.14 7.31 14.40
CA THR A 139 -18.83 8.35 13.46
C THR A 139 -18.96 7.63 12.14
N GLN A 140 -20.12 7.73 11.50
CA GLN A 140 -20.20 7.51 10.07
C GLN A 140 -18.96 8.23 9.56
N PRO A 141 -18.01 7.51 8.90
CA PRO A 141 -16.84 8.17 8.35
C PRO A 141 -17.42 9.37 7.60
N LYS A 142 -16.88 10.57 7.82
CA LYS A 142 -17.33 11.75 7.05
C LYS A 142 -17.49 11.23 5.62
N PRO A 143 -18.70 11.31 5.03
CA PRO A 143 -18.92 10.71 3.72
C PRO A 143 -17.81 11.21 2.83
N SER A 144 -17.12 10.28 2.15
CA SER A 144 -16.11 10.67 1.20
C SER A 144 -16.73 11.64 0.20
N VAL A 145 -15.94 12.42 -0.49
CA VAL A 145 -16.45 13.33 -1.54
C VAL A 145 -17.29 12.54 -2.57
N VAL A 146 -16.90 11.29 -2.83
CA VAL A 146 -17.66 10.37 -3.69
C VAL A 146 -19.01 10.02 -3.07
N ASP A 147 -19.06 9.68 -1.77
CA ASP A 147 -20.30 9.31 -1.10
C ASP A 147 -21.27 10.48 -1.03
N ALA A 148 -20.77 11.69 -0.80
CA ALA A 148 -21.59 12.90 -0.81
C ALA A 148 -22.15 13.19 -2.22
N ALA A 149 -21.34 13.08 -3.25
CA ALA A 149 -21.75 13.25 -4.63
C ALA A 149 -22.72 12.17 -5.09
N LEU A 150 -22.50 10.91 -4.65
CA LEU A 150 -23.39 9.79 -4.92
C LEU A 150 -24.74 9.97 -4.23
N ALA A 151 -24.76 10.45 -2.98
CA ALA A 151 -25.99 10.73 -2.26
C ALA A 151 -26.86 11.82 -2.93
N ALA A 152 -26.22 12.75 -3.63
CA ALA A 152 -26.91 13.81 -4.39
C ALA A 152 -27.55 13.30 -5.71
N LEU A 153 -27.18 12.12 -6.19
CA LEU A 153 -27.80 11.53 -7.37
C LEU A 153 -29.22 10.99 -7.07
N PRO A 154 -30.13 11.03 -8.06
CA PRO A 154 -31.37 10.25 -7.99
C PRO A 154 -31.08 8.74 -7.79
N GLU A 155 -32.07 8.03 -7.26
CA GLU A 155 -31.94 6.58 -6.96
C GLU A 155 -31.43 5.76 -8.16
N ARG A 156 -31.94 6.06 -9.37
CA ARG A 156 -31.49 5.39 -10.59
C ARG A 156 -29.99 5.59 -10.85
N GLY A 157 -29.46 6.81 -10.63
CA GLY A 157 -28.03 7.09 -10.80
C GLY A 157 -27.19 6.35 -9.76
N ARG A 158 -27.64 6.31 -8.50
CA ARG A 158 -27.00 5.53 -7.43
C ARG A 158 -26.95 4.05 -7.76
N THR A 159 -28.09 3.50 -8.24
CA THR A 159 -28.19 2.09 -8.63
C THR A 159 -27.23 1.74 -9.76
N LEU A 160 -27.17 2.57 -10.82
CA LEU A 160 -26.27 2.34 -11.95
C LEU A 160 -24.80 2.36 -11.50
N PHE A 161 -24.42 3.34 -10.66
CA PHE A 161 -23.04 3.46 -10.16
C PHE A 161 -22.66 2.31 -9.24
N THR A 162 -23.53 1.91 -8.30
CA THR A 162 -23.28 0.79 -7.39
C THR A 162 -23.15 -0.51 -8.17
N LYS A 163 -24.12 -0.79 -9.08
CA LYS A 163 -24.08 -1.97 -9.92
C LYS A 163 -22.81 -2.05 -10.77
N SER A 164 -22.36 -0.92 -11.34
CA SER A 164 -21.11 -0.91 -12.10
C SER A 164 -19.90 -1.28 -11.25
N ARG A 165 -19.83 -0.82 -10.00
CA ARG A 165 -18.75 -1.16 -9.06
C ARG A 165 -18.77 -2.63 -8.67
N ASP A 166 -19.96 -3.19 -8.40
CA ASP A 166 -20.13 -4.61 -8.07
C ASP A 166 -19.68 -5.49 -9.23
N LEU A 167 -20.10 -5.16 -10.46
CA LEU A 167 -19.66 -5.84 -11.68
C LEU A 167 -18.15 -5.76 -11.88
N ALA A 168 -17.57 -4.56 -11.70
CA ALA A 168 -16.14 -4.36 -11.81
C ALA A 168 -15.35 -5.13 -10.73
N GLY A 169 -15.89 -5.21 -9.52
CA GLY A 169 -15.34 -6.01 -8.41
C GLY A 169 -15.36 -7.51 -8.71
N ALA A 170 -16.38 -7.98 -9.45
CA ALA A 170 -16.49 -9.35 -9.93
C ALA A 170 -15.65 -9.63 -11.19
N GLY A 171 -14.95 -8.64 -11.76
CA GLY A 171 -14.16 -8.77 -12.98
C GLY A 171 -14.95 -8.60 -14.28
N ASN A 172 -16.24 -8.32 -14.21
CA ASN A 172 -17.14 -8.14 -15.35
C ASN A 172 -17.04 -6.70 -15.89
N TYR A 173 -15.88 -6.37 -16.45
CA TYR A 173 -15.55 -4.98 -16.85
C TYR A 173 -16.39 -4.49 -18.04
N VAL A 174 -16.83 -5.38 -18.91
CA VAL A 174 -17.69 -5.02 -20.08
C VAL A 174 -19.05 -4.56 -19.57
N GLU A 175 -19.70 -5.38 -18.76
CA GLU A 175 -21.02 -5.09 -18.20
C GLU A 175 -20.97 -3.87 -17.25
N ALA A 176 -19.87 -3.70 -16.51
CA ALA A 176 -19.63 -2.51 -15.70
C ALA A 176 -19.58 -1.25 -16.58
N THR A 177 -18.90 -1.33 -17.72
CA THR A 177 -18.81 -0.24 -18.71
C THR A 177 -20.19 0.14 -19.26
N GLU A 178 -21.04 -0.83 -19.57
CA GLU A 178 -22.42 -0.58 -20.03
C GLU A 178 -23.24 0.21 -19.00
N GLN A 179 -23.15 -0.18 -17.71
CA GLN A 179 -23.85 0.57 -16.64
C GLN A 179 -23.31 2.01 -16.52
N LEU A 180 -22.00 2.22 -16.69
CA LEU A 180 -21.38 3.53 -16.63
C LEU A 180 -21.71 4.40 -17.85
N ILE A 181 -21.84 3.84 -19.04
CA ILE A 181 -22.31 4.55 -20.22
C ILE A 181 -23.73 5.06 -19.99
N LEU A 182 -24.64 4.22 -19.48
CA LEU A 182 -25.99 4.63 -19.12
C LEU A 182 -25.95 5.76 -18.07
N LEU A 183 -25.13 5.59 -17.01
CA LEU A 183 -24.98 6.58 -15.96
C LEU A 183 -24.52 7.94 -16.50
N THR A 184 -23.44 7.95 -17.30
CA THR A 184 -22.87 9.20 -17.81
C THR A 184 -23.74 9.85 -18.89
N THR A 185 -24.59 9.08 -19.54
CA THR A 185 -25.59 9.57 -20.50
C THR A 185 -26.76 10.25 -19.77
N GLU A 186 -27.28 9.62 -18.72
CA GLU A 186 -28.42 10.14 -17.94
C GLU A 186 -28.00 11.25 -16.96
N PHE A 187 -26.77 11.20 -16.46
CA PHE A 187 -26.21 12.14 -15.46
C PHE A 187 -24.88 12.72 -15.94
N PRO A 188 -24.87 13.56 -16.99
CA PRO A 188 -23.65 14.04 -17.65
C PRO A 188 -22.80 14.99 -16.80
N THR A 189 -23.27 15.42 -15.65
CA THR A 189 -22.53 16.27 -14.69
C THR A 189 -21.87 15.47 -13.57
N PHE A 190 -22.06 14.15 -13.51
CA PHE A 190 -21.52 13.32 -12.47
C PHE A 190 -20.08 12.88 -12.81
N MET A 191 -19.11 13.68 -12.38
CA MET A 191 -17.68 13.50 -12.65
C MET A 191 -17.17 12.09 -12.31
N PHE A 192 -17.60 11.54 -11.17
CA PHE A 192 -17.15 10.22 -10.73
C PHE A 192 -17.59 9.10 -11.69
N GLY A 193 -18.75 9.24 -12.35
CA GLY A 193 -19.19 8.32 -13.40
C GLY A 193 -18.22 8.27 -14.57
N PHE A 194 -17.76 9.42 -15.04
CA PHE A 194 -16.78 9.50 -16.12
C PHE A 194 -15.41 8.96 -15.70
N ASN A 195 -14.96 9.25 -14.46
CA ASN A 195 -13.71 8.70 -13.96
C ASN A 195 -13.77 7.16 -13.92
N GLU A 196 -14.83 6.58 -13.35
CA GLU A 196 -15.00 5.12 -13.32
C GLU A 196 -15.12 4.52 -14.73
N LEU A 197 -15.82 5.17 -15.65
CA LEU A 197 -15.90 4.76 -17.06
C LEU A 197 -14.52 4.69 -17.69
N GLY A 198 -13.69 5.70 -17.44
CA GLY A 198 -12.30 5.72 -17.89
C GLY A 198 -11.49 4.55 -17.31
N VAL A 199 -11.66 4.26 -16.02
CA VAL A 199 -10.98 3.13 -15.35
C VAL A 199 -11.39 1.79 -15.99
N GLN A 200 -12.68 1.57 -16.28
CA GLN A 200 -13.12 0.31 -16.91
C GLN A 200 -12.59 0.21 -18.36
N HIS A 201 -12.62 1.29 -19.14
CA HIS A 201 -12.01 1.32 -20.48
C HIS A 201 -10.51 1.03 -20.43
N PHE A 202 -9.79 1.58 -19.46
CA PHE A 202 -8.37 1.28 -19.26
C PHE A 202 -8.13 -0.21 -18.97
N ARG A 203 -8.92 -0.82 -18.07
CA ARG A 203 -8.85 -2.26 -17.77
C ARG A 203 -9.11 -3.14 -18.99
N LEU A 204 -10.00 -2.71 -19.85
CA LEU A 204 -10.30 -3.36 -21.13
C LEU A 204 -9.27 -3.07 -22.22
N ASN A 205 -8.20 -2.33 -21.92
CA ASN A 205 -7.19 -1.88 -22.88
C ASN A 205 -7.74 -1.00 -24.02
N GLN A 206 -8.85 -0.30 -23.77
CA GLN A 206 -9.47 0.66 -24.69
C GLN A 206 -8.96 2.06 -24.35
N LEU A 207 -7.67 2.29 -24.57
CA LEU A 207 -6.94 3.44 -24.01
C LEU A 207 -7.47 4.78 -24.52
N GLU A 208 -7.89 4.88 -25.79
CA GLU A 208 -8.46 6.10 -26.38
C GLU A 208 -9.80 6.46 -25.73
N LYS A 209 -10.63 5.46 -25.44
CA LYS A 209 -11.90 5.68 -24.72
C LYS A 209 -11.67 6.05 -23.26
N ALA A 210 -10.65 5.48 -22.64
CA ALA A 210 -10.24 5.84 -21.29
C ALA A 210 -9.78 7.30 -21.23
N ASP A 211 -8.90 7.75 -22.15
CA ASP A 211 -8.45 9.15 -22.23
C ASP A 211 -9.64 10.11 -22.40
N ALA A 212 -10.57 9.78 -23.29
CA ALA A 212 -11.77 10.61 -23.51
C ALA A 212 -12.65 10.70 -22.26
N ALA A 213 -12.87 9.59 -21.55
CA ALA A 213 -13.66 9.56 -20.32
C ALA A 213 -13.00 10.35 -19.19
N PHE A 214 -11.69 10.18 -18.97
CA PHE A 214 -10.95 10.97 -17.99
C PHE A 214 -10.93 12.47 -18.36
N GLN A 215 -10.80 12.81 -19.63
CA GLN A 215 -10.89 14.19 -20.08
C GLN A 215 -12.26 14.80 -19.76
N ALA A 216 -13.35 14.05 -19.94
CA ALA A 216 -14.68 14.48 -19.54
C ALA A 216 -14.79 14.70 -18.03
N ALA A 217 -14.23 13.81 -17.21
CA ALA A 217 -14.17 13.97 -15.77
C ALA A 217 -13.38 15.22 -15.34
N ILE A 218 -12.21 15.46 -15.92
CA ILE A 218 -11.37 16.65 -15.66
C ILE A 218 -12.09 17.93 -16.06
N LYS A 219 -12.87 17.92 -17.15
CA LYS A 219 -13.65 19.08 -17.56
C LYS A 219 -14.73 19.45 -16.55
N LEU A 220 -15.31 18.46 -15.86
CA LEU A 220 -16.31 18.67 -14.82
C LEU A 220 -15.68 19.14 -13.50
N ASP A 221 -14.52 18.62 -13.14
CA ASP A 221 -13.75 19.07 -11.98
C ASP A 221 -12.25 19.06 -12.28
N PRO A 222 -11.69 20.23 -12.64
CA PRO A 222 -10.26 20.38 -12.92
C PRO A 222 -9.36 20.20 -11.67
N GLN A 223 -9.92 20.23 -10.47
CA GLN A 223 -9.18 20.06 -9.22
C GLN A 223 -9.23 18.60 -8.69
N ALA A 224 -9.90 17.71 -9.39
CA ALA A 224 -9.94 16.32 -9.01
C ALA A 224 -8.61 15.61 -9.37
N PHE A 225 -7.88 15.15 -8.37
CA PHE A 225 -6.60 14.45 -8.55
C PHE A 225 -6.77 13.16 -9.38
N ALA A 226 -7.73 12.31 -9.02
CA ALA A 226 -7.87 10.97 -9.58
C ALA A 226 -8.05 10.94 -11.12
N PRO A 227 -8.94 11.74 -11.74
CA PRO A 227 -9.06 11.77 -13.19
C PRO A 227 -7.78 12.25 -13.89
N GLN A 228 -7.08 13.24 -13.32
CA GLN A 228 -5.83 13.74 -13.89
C GLN A 228 -4.73 12.68 -13.84
N MET A 229 -4.59 12.01 -12.69
CA MET A 229 -3.63 10.93 -12.50
C MET A 229 -3.92 9.77 -13.46
N ASN A 230 -5.17 9.31 -13.53
CA ASN A 230 -5.59 8.21 -14.38
C ASN A 230 -5.40 8.54 -15.87
N ARG A 231 -5.71 9.78 -16.28
CA ARG A 231 -5.44 10.24 -17.64
C ARG A 231 -3.96 10.25 -17.97
N GLY A 232 -3.13 10.80 -17.06
CA GLY A 232 -1.68 10.82 -17.22
C GLY A 232 -1.10 9.41 -17.40
N MET A 233 -1.52 8.46 -16.57
CA MET A 233 -1.15 7.04 -16.70
C MET A 233 -1.58 6.46 -18.06
N THR A 234 -2.80 6.74 -18.48
CA THR A 234 -3.33 6.28 -19.76
C THR A 234 -2.48 6.80 -20.94
N LEU A 235 -2.12 8.09 -20.92
CA LEU A 235 -1.28 8.70 -21.94
C LEU A 235 0.15 8.12 -21.95
N VAL A 236 0.70 7.80 -20.78
CA VAL A 236 1.99 7.09 -20.68
C VAL A 236 1.89 5.69 -21.30
N GLU A 237 0.81 4.94 -21.01
CA GLU A 237 0.58 3.61 -21.60
C GLU A 237 0.42 3.70 -23.12
N MET A 238 -0.21 4.77 -23.63
CA MET A 238 -0.29 5.07 -25.07
C MET A 238 1.03 5.58 -25.66
N LYS A 239 2.09 5.73 -24.86
CA LYS A 239 3.37 6.34 -25.24
C LYS A 239 3.26 7.80 -25.72
N ARG A 240 2.17 8.48 -25.38
CA ARG A 240 1.93 9.88 -25.67
C ARG A 240 2.54 10.77 -24.58
N TYR A 241 3.86 10.67 -24.40
CA TYR A 241 4.57 11.28 -23.29
C TYR A 241 4.49 12.81 -23.26
N ALA A 242 4.49 13.46 -24.43
CA ALA A 242 4.35 14.91 -24.53
C ALA A 242 2.98 15.40 -24.06
N ASP A 243 1.93 14.60 -24.28
CA ASP A 243 0.57 14.92 -23.79
C ASP A 243 0.42 14.54 -22.30
N ALA A 244 1.13 13.49 -21.84
CA ALA A 244 1.10 13.03 -20.47
C ALA A 244 1.74 14.04 -19.50
N GLU A 245 2.86 14.66 -19.89
CA GLU A 245 3.62 15.57 -19.02
C GLU A 245 2.77 16.67 -18.39
N PRO A 246 2.02 17.53 -19.14
CA PRO A 246 1.25 18.60 -18.52
C PRO A 246 0.14 18.09 -17.60
N VAL A 247 -0.48 16.95 -17.93
CA VAL A 247 -1.53 16.34 -17.11
C VAL A 247 -0.95 15.79 -15.80
N LEU A 248 0.19 15.12 -15.86
CA LEU A 248 0.88 14.58 -14.69
C LEU A 248 1.46 15.68 -13.79
N ARG A 249 1.95 16.78 -14.36
CA ARG A 249 2.34 17.97 -13.58
C ARG A 249 1.13 18.59 -12.85
N SER A 250 -0.04 18.56 -13.46
CA SER A 250 -1.25 19.03 -12.81
C SER A 250 -1.65 18.07 -11.67
N ALA A 251 -1.63 16.76 -11.89
CA ALA A 251 -1.88 15.78 -10.85
C ALA A 251 -0.90 15.93 -9.68
N GLN A 252 0.39 16.07 -9.95
CA GLN A 252 1.42 16.27 -8.92
C GLN A 252 1.16 17.52 -8.07
N LYS A 253 0.72 18.64 -8.68
CA LYS A 253 0.38 19.86 -7.92
C LYS A 253 -0.83 19.69 -7.03
N LEU A 254 -1.76 18.81 -7.39
CA LEU A 254 -2.96 18.53 -6.60
C LEU A 254 -2.67 17.62 -5.42
N ASP A 255 -1.68 16.74 -5.55
CA ASP A 255 -1.17 15.87 -4.47
C ASP A 255 0.36 15.72 -4.59
N GLU A 256 1.08 16.64 -3.93
CA GLU A 256 2.55 16.63 -3.90
C GLU A 256 3.15 15.46 -3.12
N GLN A 257 2.34 14.72 -2.36
CA GLN A 257 2.78 13.54 -1.62
C GLN A 257 2.50 12.22 -2.38
N SER A 258 1.98 12.31 -3.57
CA SER A 258 1.70 11.13 -4.39
C SER A 258 2.96 10.59 -5.07
N GLY A 259 3.59 9.57 -4.48
CA GLY A 259 4.72 8.88 -5.10
C GLY A 259 4.40 8.33 -6.50
N VAL A 260 3.13 7.95 -6.74
CA VAL A 260 2.66 7.47 -8.04
C VAL A 260 2.64 8.60 -9.09
N ALA A 261 2.23 9.81 -8.71
CA ALA A 261 2.25 10.96 -9.63
C ALA A 261 3.68 11.32 -10.02
N HIS A 262 4.59 11.36 -9.06
CA HIS A 262 6.03 11.55 -9.30
C HIS A 262 6.61 10.46 -10.21
N TYR A 263 6.25 9.20 -9.99
CA TYR A 263 6.72 8.07 -10.79
C TYR A 263 6.32 8.20 -12.27
N PHE A 264 5.03 8.41 -12.55
CA PHE A 264 4.56 8.51 -13.94
C PHE A 264 5.05 9.77 -14.64
N LEU A 265 5.16 10.90 -13.91
CA LEU A 265 5.79 12.10 -14.43
C LEU A 265 7.27 11.85 -14.78
N GLY A 266 8.02 11.23 -13.87
CA GLY A 266 9.42 10.85 -14.10
C GLY A 266 9.57 9.91 -15.30
N GLN A 267 8.66 8.95 -15.45
CA GLN A 267 8.64 8.04 -16.61
C GLN A 267 8.37 8.80 -17.93
N ALA A 268 7.40 9.71 -17.95
CA ALA A 268 7.12 10.52 -19.13
C ALA A 268 8.32 11.41 -19.50
N LEU A 269 8.91 12.07 -18.52
CA LEU A 269 10.09 12.95 -18.69
C LEU A 269 11.31 12.17 -19.20
N ALA A 270 11.55 10.96 -18.67
CA ALA A 270 12.65 10.12 -19.14
C ALA A 270 12.50 9.75 -20.61
N ASN A 271 11.28 9.40 -21.05
CA ASN A 271 10.99 9.07 -22.44
C ASN A 271 11.05 10.32 -23.36
N LEU A 272 10.86 11.52 -22.81
CA LEU A 272 11.07 12.78 -23.55
C LEU A 272 12.54 13.23 -23.55
N GLY A 273 13.45 12.48 -22.96
CA GLY A 273 14.87 12.84 -22.85
C GLY A 273 15.18 13.94 -21.84
N LYS A 274 14.20 14.33 -21.01
CA LYS A 274 14.35 15.34 -19.94
C LYS A 274 14.95 14.68 -18.69
N PHE A 275 16.17 14.15 -18.80
CA PHE A 275 16.77 13.24 -17.81
C PHE A 275 16.98 13.88 -16.45
N ASP A 276 17.32 15.17 -16.34
CA ASP A 276 17.55 15.80 -15.05
C ASP A 276 16.24 15.99 -14.26
N GLU A 277 15.17 16.37 -14.95
CA GLU A 277 13.85 16.46 -14.34
C GLU A 277 13.30 15.05 -13.96
N ALA A 278 13.48 14.08 -14.87
CA ALA A 278 13.08 12.71 -14.62
C ALA A 278 13.78 12.10 -13.39
N GLU A 279 15.08 12.33 -13.22
CA GLU A 279 15.86 11.89 -12.06
C GLU A 279 15.28 12.46 -10.76
N LYS A 280 14.95 13.76 -10.75
CA LYS A 280 14.33 14.42 -9.59
C LYS A 280 12.98 13.78 -9.23
N GLU A 281 12.11 13.62 -10.23
CA GLU A 281 10.77 13.07 -9.99
C GLU A 281 10.81 11.60 -9.56
N LEU A 282 11.66 10.77 -10.17
CA LEU A 282 11.80 9.36 -9.77
C LEU A 282 12.41 9.20 -8.37
N THR A 283 13.34 10.07 -7.99
CA THR A 283 13.90 10.08 -6.64
C THR A 283 12.82 10.46 -5.61
N ALA A 284 11.99 11.45 -5.92
CA ALA A 284 10.84 11.80 -5.09
C ALA A 284 9.84 10.63 -4.99
N ALA A 285 9.55 9.96 -6.11
CA ALA A 285 8.68 8.79 -6.13
C ALA A 285 9.18 7.68 -5.18
N ILE A 286 10.47 7.38 -5.19
CA ILE A 286 11.08 6.38 -4.30
C ILE A 286 10.97 6.82 -2.83
N SER A 287 11.25 8.09 -2.55
CA SER A 287 11.18 8.64 -1.19
C SER A 287 9.77 8.57 -0.60
N LEU A 288 8.75 8.84 -1.41
CA LEU A 288 7.34 8.88 -0.99
C LEU A 288 6.66 7.51 -1.00
N GLY A 289 6.98 6.66 -1.98
CA GLY A 289 6.32 5.39 -2.21
C GLY A 289 7.11 4.16 -1.76
N GLY A 290 8.37 4.33 -1.33
CA GLY A 290 9.21 3.24 -0.81
C GLY A 290 9.40 2.07 -1.78
N PRO A 291 9.42 0.82 -1.27
CA PRO A 291 9.68 -0.39 -2.08
C PRO A 291 8.69 -0.63 -3.23
N GLU A 292 7.48 -0.06 -3.15
CA GLU A 292 6.48 -0.17 -4.22
C GLU A 292 6.94 0.56 -5.49
N MET A 293 7.84 1.54 -5.38
CA MET A 293 8.39 2.30 -6.50
C MET A 293 9.63 1.64 -7.12
N LYS A 294 9.80 0.34 -6.97
CA LYS A 294 10.97 -0.41 -7.47
C LYS A 294 11.26 -0.17 -8.96
N GLU A 295 10.23 -0.01 -9.79
CA GLU A 295 10.42 0.25 -11.22
C GLU A 295 11.08 1.61 -11.51
N ALA A 296 11.02 2.56 -10.56
CA ALA A 296 11.74 3.82 -10.68
C ALA A 296 13.25 3.60 -10.73
N HIS A 297 13.79 2.61 -10.00
CA HIS A 297 15.21 2.26 -10.04
C HIS A 297 15.65 1.79 -11.43
N ARG A 298 14.80 1.05 -12.15
CA ARG A 298 15.11 0.66 -13.54
C ARG A 298 15.23 1.87 -14.47
N ILE A 299 14.29 2.83 -14.33
CA ILE A 299 14.32 4.04 -15.16
C ILE A 299 15.53 4.89 -14.80
N LEU A 300 15.85 5.03 -13.51
CA LEU A 300 17.05 5.74 -13.05
C LEU A 300 18.33 5.10 -13.61
N ALA A 301 18.41 3.77 -13.64
CA ALA A 301 19.53 3.06 -14.23
C ALA A 301 19.73 3.40 -15.72
N ILE A 302 18.64 3.47 -16.50
CA ILE A 302 18.68 3.88 -17.89
C ILE A 302 19.16 5.33 -18.02
N ILE A 303 18.64 6.24 -17.18
CA ILE A 303 19.05 7.65 -17.17
C ILE A 303 20.54 7.76 -16.85
N TYR A 304 21.04 7.11 -15.81
CA TYR A 304 22.46 7.15 -15.44
C TYR A 304 23.35 6.53 -16.52
N SER A 305 22.91 5.44 -17.15
CA SER A 305 23.63 4.84 -18.27
C SER A 305 23.73 5.81 -19.45
N SER A 306 22.64 6.48 -19.79
CA SER A 306 22.60 7.51 -20.86
C SER A 306 23.49 8.70 -20.57
N LYS A 307 23.64 9.07 -19.29
CA LYS A 307 24.57 10.11 -18.79
C LYS A 307 26.02 9.61 -18.67
N GLY A 308 26.30 8.34 -19.02
CA GLY A 308 27.64 7.74 -18.90
C GLY A 308 28.04 7.35 -17.46
N ASN A 309 27.14 7.49 -16.50
CA ASN A 309 27.39 7.15 -15.09
C ASN A 309 27.14 5.67 -14.82
N LYS A 310 28.03 4.82 -15.37
CA LYS A 310 27.91 3.35 -15.30
C LYS A 310 27.82 2.83 -13.86
N LYS A 311 28.55 3.46 -12.92
CA LYS A 311 28.57 3.03 -11.51
C LYS A 311 27.19 3.21 -10.84
N ARG A 312 26.56 4.40 -11.03
CA ARG A 312 25.20 4.63 -10.52
C ARG A 312 24.17 3.76 -11.20
N ALA A 313 24.27 3.59 -12.53
CA ALA A 313 23.39 2.70 -13.26
C ALA A 313 23.41 1.26 -12.72
N ALA A 314 24.59 0.73 -12.43
CA ALA A 314 24.73 -0.60 -11.82
C ALA A 314 24.10 -0.67 -10.44
N SER A 315 24.33 0.35 -9.58
CA SER A 315 23.77 0.42 -8.24
C SER A 315 22.23 0.43 -8.25
N GLU A 316 21.62 1.19 -9.17
CA GLU A 316 20.16 1.24 -9.29
C GLU A 316 19.57 -0.12 -9.73
N LEU A 317 20.22 -0.82 -10.67
CA LEU A 317 19.80 -2.16 -11.07
C LEU A 317 19.97 -3.20 -9.95
N GLU A 318 20.99 -3.07 -9.12
CA GLU A 318 21.18 -3.92 -7.93
C GLU A 318 20.06 -3.71 -6.94
N THR A 319 19.70 -2.44 -6.65
CA THR A 319 18.59 -2.10 -5.78
C THR A 319 17.27 -2.66 -6.34
N TYR A 320 17.04 -2.52 -7.64
CA TYR A 320 15.86 -3.12 -8.28
C TYR A 320 15.80 -4.63 -8.07
N LEU A 321 16.92 -5.35 -8.29
CA LEU A 321 16.97 -6.81 -8.09
C LEU A 321 16.81 -7.23 -6.62
N GLN A 322 17.22 -6.41 -5.67
CA GLN A 322 16.96 -6.66 -4.25
C GLN A 322 15.46 -6.55 -3.94
N LEU A 323 14.77 -5.57 -4.53
CA LEU A 323 13.34 -5.37 -4.35
C LEU A 323 12.47 -6.32 -5.18
N ALA A 324 12.99 -6.84 -6.28
CA ALA A 324 12.31 -7.74 -7.21
C ALA A 324 13.17 -8.94 -7.63
N PRO A 325 13.59 -9.82 -6.69
CA PRO A 325 14.56 -10.90 -6.98
C PRO A 325 14.02 -11.95 -7.96
N GLN A 326 12.71 -12.08 -8.09
CA GLN A 326 12.01 -13.03 -8.95
C GLN A 326 11.56 -12.43 -10.29
N THR A 327 12.12 -11.27 -10.69
CA THR A 327 11.80 -10.70 -12.01
C THR A 327 12.25 -11.64 -13.13
N LYS A 328 11.48 -11.69 -14.22
CA LYS A 328 11.74 -12.63 -15.35
C LYS A 328 13.09 -12.39 -16.03
N ASP A 329 13.56 -11.16 -15.99
CA ASP A 329 14.81 -10.69 -16.61
C ASP A 329 15.97 -10.57 -15.61
N ALA A 330 15.87 -11.19 -14.42
CA ALA A 330 16.87 -11.09 -13.37
C ALA A 330 18.27 -11.48 -13.83
N GLU A 331 18.40 -12.57 -14.60
CA GLU A 331 19.69 -13.05 -15.13
C GLU A 331 20.31 -12.06 -16.12
N ASP A 332 19.49 -11.48 -17.00
CA ASP A 332 19.99 -10.52 -17.98
C ASP A 332 20.38 -9.20 -17.29
N LEU A 333 19.63 -8.77 -16.29
CA LEU A 333 20.01 -7.61 -15.49
C LEU A 333 21.34 -7.84 -14.75
N ARG A 334 21.60 -9.03 -14.20
CA ARG A 334 22.91 -9.36 -13.58
C ARG A 334 24.05 -9.23 -14.56
N LYS A 335 23.88 -9.71 -15.82
CA LYS A 335 24.89 -9.54 -16.88
C LYS A 335 25.14 -8.06 -17.19
N VAL A 336 24.06 -7.28 -17.31
CA VAL A 336 24.15 -5.81 -17.53
C VAL A 336 24.92 -5.14 -16.39
N ILE A 337 24.65 -5.50 -15.14
CA ILE A 337 25.36 -4.97 -13.97
C ILE A 337 26.86 -5.27 -14.06
N GLN A 338 27.24 -6.52 -14.39
CA GLN A 338 28.65 -6.91 -14.56
C GLN A 338 29.33 -6.09 -15.66
N GLN A 339 28.66 -5.90 -16.80
CA GLN A 339 29.18 -5.08 -17.90
C GLN A 339 29.35 -3.61 -17.48
N LEU A 340 28.39 -3.06 -16.75
CA LEU A 340 28.47 -1.68 -16.24
C LEU A 340 29.62 -1.49 -15.22
N LYS A 341 29.91 -2.53 -14.43
CA LYS A 341 31.03 -2.53 -13.47
C LYS A 341 32.38 -2.80 -14.14
N GLY A 342 32.42 -3.21 -15.42
CA GLY A 342 33.63 -3.59 -16.13
C GLY A 342 34.16 -4.96 -15.70
N GLU A 343 33.34 -5.79 -15.05
CA GLU A 343 33.70 -7.18 -14.72
C GLU A 343 33.48 -8.07 -15.93
N SER A 344 34.51 -8.79 -16.36
CA SER A 344 34.37 -9.79 -17.42
C SER A 344 33.44 -10.92 -16.94
N ALA A 345 32.49 -11.33 -17.76
CA ALA A 345 31.65 -12.48 -17.44
C ALA A 345 32.51 -13.69 -17.09
N PRO A 346 32.20 -14.47 -16.03
CA PRO A 346 32.94 -15.68 -15.74
C PRO A 346 32.87 -16.59 -16.99
N ALA A 347 34.02 -16.97 -17.49
CA ALA A 347 34.12 -17.86 -18.64
C ALA A 347 33.30 -19.13 -18.37
N SER A 348 32.32 -19.41 -19.23
CA SER A 348 31.56 -20.65 -19.16
C SER A 348 32.55 -21.79 -19.15
N GLN A 349 32.60 -22.55 -18.07
CA GLN A 349 33.37 -23.79 -18.00
C GLN A 349 32.84 -24.71 -19.11
N SER A 350 33.54 -24.70 -20.25
CA SER A 350 33.36 -25.70 -21.26
C SER A 350 33.79 -27.04 -20.67
N ASN A 351 32.81 -27.88 -20.40
CA ASN A 351 32.98 -29.26 -20.00
C ASN A 351 33.66 -30.01 -21.19
N THR A 352 34.96 -29.88 -21.32
CA THR A 352 35.76 -30.77 -22.18
C THR A 352 35.83 -32.12 -21.47
N LYS A 353 34.89 -33.01 -21.83
CA LYS A 353 35.15 -34.44 -21.70
C LYS A 353 36.39 -34.78 -22.52
N GLN A 354 37.45 -35.12 -21.85
CA GLN A 354 38.56 -35.83 -22.49
C GLN A 354 38.22 -37.34 -22.62
N PRO A 355 38.75 -37.97 -23.64
CA PRO A 355 38.38 -39.31 -24.09
C PRO A 355 38.78 -40.46 -23.17
#